data_43c8b7b56ed1b11ff28c1064e41b3f13
#
_entry.id   43c8b7b56ed1b11ff28c1064e41b3f13
#
_cell.length_a   1.000
_cell.length_b   1.000
_cell.length_c   1.000
_cell.angle_alpha   90.00
_cell.angle_beta   90.00
_cell.angle_gamma   90.00
#
_symmetry.space_group_name_H-M   'P 1'
#
loop_
_entity.id
_entity.type
_entity.pdbx_description
1 polymer ?
#
loop_
_entity_poly.entity_id
_entity_poly.type
_entity_poly.pdbx_seq_one_letter_code
_entity_poly.pdbx_strand_id
1 'polypeptide(L)'
;DVYKRQVEDLENPNYKFATEVFSEDGKVLGTYSYSKENRVFVGYNDLSPNIINALIATEDVRFAEHSGIDAYALTRAVVKRGILMQKNAGGGSTITQQLSKQLYSPSADNVMERLFQKPIEWVIAVKLERYYTKEEILTMYLNKFDFLNNAVGIKTAAFTYFGCEPKDLKIEEAATLVGMCKNPSLYNPVRYNERSRGRRNVVLDQMRKAGYITEAERDSLQALPLKLKYNRVDHKEGLATYFREYLRGVLTAKKPDKANYRGWQMQKYYEDSLDWENNPLFGWCEKNTKKDGTKYNLYTDGLKIYTTLDSRMQQYAEDAVTEHLKELQGYFFKEKKGAKKAPYTFRLTQEQVDEILGRAMRLSDRYRIMKKAGATEAEIKKAFDTPEEMSVFSWEGEKDTIMTPMDSIRYYKFFLRAGFMSMDPRSGHVKAYVGGPNYHYFQYDMAMVGRRQVGSTIKPFLYTLAME
;
A
#
# COMPACT_ATOMS: atom_id res chain seq x y z
N ASP A 1 7.25 3.98 34.03
CA ASP A 1 5.97 4.19 33.30
C ASP A 1 6.06 3.85 31.81
N VAL A 2 7.12 4.20 31.11
CA VAL A 2 7.34 3.79 29.71
C VAL A 2 7.49 2.27 29.57
N TYR A 3 8.20 1.62 30.51
CA TYR A 3 8.37 0.15 30.54
C TYR A 3 7.06 -0.60 30.84
N LYS A 4 6.17 -0.03 31.67
CA LYS A 4 4.90 -0.67 32.02
C LYS A 4 3.92 -0.65 30.85
N ARG A 5 3.83 0.46 30.12
CA ARG A 5 3.06 0.56 28.85
C ARG A 5 3.57 -0.41 27.78
N GLN A 6 4.90 -0.56 27.67
CA GLN A 6 5.50 -1.46 26.67
C GLN A 6 5.26 -2.94 26.98
N VAL A 7 5.10 -3.32 28.27
CA VAL A 7 4.74 -4.68 28.67
C VAL A 7 3.24 -4.93 28.53
N GLU A 8 2.39 -3.94 28.80
CA GLU A 8 0.94 -4.00 28.55
C GLU A 8 0.63 -4.09 27.04
N ASP A 9 1.43 -3.42 26.19
CA ASP A 9 1.35 -3.57 24.72
C ASP A 9 1.85 -4.96 24.24
N LEU A 10 2.63 -5.67 25.04
CA LEU A 10 3.05 -7.06 24.80
C LEU A 10 2.00 -8.07 25.27
N GLU A 11 1.35 -7.80 26.39
CA GLU A 11 0.31 -8.67 26.98
C GLU A 11 -1.02 -8.57 26.20
N ASN A 12 -1.27 -7.43 25.58
CA ASN A 12 -2.36 -7.19 24.64
C ASN A 12 -1.81 -6.49 23.40
N PRO A 13 -1.19 -7.21 22.47
CA PRO A 13 -0.86 -6.63 21.19
C PRO A 13 -2.18 -6.19 20.56
N ASN A 14 -2.49 -4.90 20.64
CA ASN A 14 -3.60 -4.28 19.90
C ASN A 14 -3.25 -4.44 18.42
N TYR A 15 -3.57 -5.62 17.87
CA TYR A 15 -3.46 -5.90 16.46
C TYR A 15 -4.43 -4.97 15.73
N LYS A 16 -3.88 -3.97 15.10
CA LYS A 16 -4.65 -3.12 14.20
C LYS A 16 -4.93 -3.94 12.95
N PHE A 17 -6.17 -4.31 12.75
CA PHE A 17 -6.61 -5.09 11.60
C PHE A 17 -7.02 -4.15 10.47
N ALA A 18 -6.57 -4.45 9.25
CA ALA A 18 -7.09 -3.78 8.08
C ALA A 18 -8.58 -4.06 7.90
N THR A 19 -9.34 -3.03 7.57
CA THR A 19 -10.74 -3.20 7.17
C THR A 19 -10.81 -3.73 5.74
N GLU A 20 -11.60 -4.78 5.53
CA GLU A 20 -11.80 -5.40 4.21
C GLU A 20 -13.13 -4.96 3.59
N VAL A 21 -13.10 -4.68 2.29
CA VAL A 21 -14.29 -4.35 1.50
C VAL A 21 -14.61 -5.51 0.56
N PHE A 22 -15.79 -6.06 0.69
CA PHE A 22 -16.26 -7.23 -0.06
C PHE A 22 -17.29 -6.83 -1.12
N SER A 23 -17.24 -7.51 -2.26
CA SER A 23 -18.30 -7.53 -3.25
C SER A 23 -19.49 -8.37 -2.78
N GLU A 24 -20.63 -8.28 -3.48
CA GLU A 24 -21.82 -9.08 -3.21
C GLU A 24 -21.54 -10.59 -3.37
N ASP A 25 -20.67 -10.96 -4.32
CA ASP A 25 -20.22 -12.33 -4.56
C ASP A 25 -19.08 -12.80 -3.63
N GLY A 26 -18.79 -12.02 -2.56
CA GLY A 26 -17.90 -12.38 -1.46
C GLY A 26 -16.39 -12.22 -1.75
N LYS A 27 -16.00 -11.61 -2.86
CA LYS A 27 -14.60 -11.33 -3.15
C LYS A 27 -14.13 -10.05 -2.46
N VAL A 28 -12.88 -10.02 -2.02
CA VAL A 28 -12.26 -8.80 -1.48
C VAL A 28 -11.95 -7.85 -2.62
N LEU A 29 -12.59 -6.68 -2.63
CA LEU A 29 -12.32 -5.59 -3.57
C LEU A 29 -11.06 -4.81 -3.20
N GLY A 30 -10.77 -4.72 -1.91
CA GLY A 30 -9.60 -4.06 -1.36
C GLY A 30 -9.71 -3.85 0.14
N THR A 31 -8.71 -3.19 0.70
CA THR A 31 -8.60 -2.96 2.14
C THR A 31 -8.35 -1.49 2.47
N TYR A 32 -8.79 -1.06 3.66
CA TYR A 32 -8.35 0.21 4.23
C TYR A 32 -7.33 -0.07 5.31
N SER A 33 -6.14 0.50 5.12
CA SER A 33 -5.04 0.36 6.07
C SER A 33 -4.16 1.60 6.08
N TYR A 34 -3.52 1.90 7.22
CA TYR A 34 -2.39 2.81 7.22
C TYR A 34 -1.16 2.05 6.71
N SER A 35 -0.51 2.54 5.68
CA SER A 35 0.57 1.88 4.93
C SER A 35 1.78 1.41 5.75
N LYS A 36 1.88 1.76 7.05
CA LYS A 36 2.97 1.34 7.94
C LYS A 36 2.51 0.59 9.20
N GLU A 37 1.22 0.55 9.52
CA GLU A 37 0.74 0.02 10.80
C GLU A 37 -0.27 -1.12 10.70
N ASN A 38 -0.90 -1.31 9.55
CA ASN A 38 -1.95 -2.33 9.40
C ASN A 38 -1.43 -3.61 8.80
N ARG A 39 -1.57 -4.66 9.57
CA ARG A 39 -1.16 -6.01 9.23
C ARG A 39 -2.38 -6.90 9.24
N VAL A 40 -2.53 -7.68 8.18
CA VAL A 40 -3.41 -8.83 8.25
C VAL A 40 -2.66 -9.91 8.98
N PHE A 41 -3.06 -10.18 10.21
CA PHE A 41 -2.44 -11.19 11.04
C PHE A 41 -2.71 -12.59 10.49
N VAL A 42 -1.66 -13.40 10.46
CA VAL A 42 -1.71 -14.82 10.08
C VAL A 42 -1.30 -15.63 11.28
N GLY A 43 -2.09 -16.64 11.65
CA GLY A 43 -1.73 -17.59 12.71
C GLY A 43 -0.61 -18.54 12.26
N TYR A 44 0.03 -19.20 13.21
CA TYR A 44 1.11 -20.16 12.91
C TYR A 44 0.66 -21.27 11.96
N ASN A 45 -0.54 -21.79 12.14
CA ASN A 45 -1.09 -22.87 11.33
C ASN A 45 -1.44 -22.44 9.87
N ASP A 46 -1.48 -21.15 9.61
CA ASP A 46 -1.70 -20.59 8.27
C ASP A 46 -0.38 -20.21 7.57
N LEU A 47 0.77 -20.52 8.18
CA LEU A 47 2.09 -20.36 7.60
C LEU A 47 2.54 -21.64 6.91
N SER A 48 3.14 -21.51 5.71
CA SER A 48 3.81 -22.62 5.06
C SER A 48 5.00 -23.10 5.92
N PRO A 49 5.21 -24.41 6.11
CA PRO A 49 6.45 -24.93 6.69
C PRO A 49 7.70 -24.42 5.98
N ASN A 50 7.60 -24.11 4.68
CA ASN A 50 8.71 -23.60 3.90
C ASN A 50 9.24 -22.24 4.39
N ILE A 51 8.34 -21.30 4.76
CA ILE A 51 8.77 -19.98 5.26
C ILE A 51 9.38 -20.08 6.66
N ILE A 52 8.84 -20.97 7.51
CA ILE A 52 9.34 -21.23 8.87
C ILE A 52 10.75 -21.84 8.79
N ASN A 53 10.91 -22.89 8.01
CA ASN A 53 12.18 -23.58 7.83
C ASN A 53 13.25 -22.68 7.19
N ALA A 54 12.88 -21.89 6.19
CA ALA A 54 13.77 -20.92 5.56
C ALA A 54 14.25 -19.85 6.55
N LEU A 55 13.34 -19.33 7.39
CA LEU A 55 13.64 -18.32 8.40
C LEU A 55 14.60 -18.87 9.47
N ILE A 56 14.27 -20.03 10.06
CA ILE A 56 15.11 -20.69 11.08
C ILE A 56 16.49 -21.02 10.51
N ALA A 57 16.54 -21.65 9.34
CA ALA A 57 17.81 -22.05 8.72
C ALA A 57 18.75 -20.86 8.43
N THR A 58 18.15 -19.69 8.13
CA THR A 58 18.94 -18.54 7.67
C THR A 58 19.31 -17.59 8.79
N GLU A 59 18.37 -17.30 9.67
CA GLU A 59 18.53 -16.26 10.70
C GLU A 59 18.96 -16.86 12.06
N ASP A 60 18.48 -18.07 12.39
CA ASP A 60 18.67 -18.62 13.74
C ASP A 60 18.52 -20.15 13.78
N VAL A 61 19.51 -20.87 13.27
CA VAL A 61 19.45 -22.34 13.13
C VAL A 61 19.26 -23.07 14.47
N ARG A 62 19.60 -22.44 15.60
CA ARG A 62 19.45 -22.96 16.95
C ARG A 62 18.28 -22.35 17.71
N PHE A 63 17.30 -21.81 17.01
CA PHE A 63 16.16 -21.09 17.57
C PHE A 63 15.44 -21.88 18.70
N ALA A 64 15.32 -23.18 18.54
CA ALA A 64 14.69 -24.04 19.55
C ALA A 64 15.58 -24.29 20.83
N GLU A 65 16.88 -23.99 20.78
CA GLU A 65 17.84 -24.36 21.81
C GLU A 65 18.17 -23.26 22.83
N HIS A 66 17.73 -22.02 22.56
CA HIS A 66 18.04 -20.88 23.44
C HIS A 66 16.78 -20.10 23.85
N SER A 67 16.92 -19.28 24.91
CA SER A 67 15.83 -18.44 25.45
C SER A 67 16.07 -16.96 25.14
N GLY A 68 16.06 -16.60 23.83
CA GLY A 68 16.17 -15.23 23.33
C GLY A 68 17.59 -14.76 22.99
N ILE A 69 18.62 -15.34 23.64
CA ILE A 69 20.03 -15.06 23.38
C ILE A 69 20.76 -16.37 23.10
N ASP A 70 21.38 -16.48 21.93
CA ASP A 70 22.29 -17.59 21.63
C ASP A 70 23.73 -17.22 22.00
N ALA A 71 24.15 -17.61 23.21
CA ALA A 71 25.51 -17.35 23.72
C ALA A 71 26.60 -17.96 22.83
N TYR A 72 26.35 -19.15 22.27
CA TYR A 72 27.29 -19.79 21.35
C TYR A 72 27.45 -19.04 20.04
N ALA A 73 26.35 -18.62 19.41
CA ALA A 73 26.41 -17.82 18.21
C ALA A 73 27.05 -16.45 18.45
N LEU A 74 26.79 -15.84 19.60
CA LEU A 74 27.41 -14.57 20.01
C LEU A 74 28.93 -14.72 20.17
N THR A 75 29.40 -15.74 20.93
CA THR A 75 30.82 -16.03 21.12
C THR A 75 31.51 -16.29 19.77
N ARG A 76 30.89 -17.13 18.93
CA ARG A 76 31.40 -17.40 17.58
C ARG A 76 31.51 -16.13 16.74
N ALA A 77 30.52 -15.22 16.79
CA ALA A 77 30.54 -13.98 16.06
C ALA A 77 31.66 -13.04 16.56
N VAL A 78 31.87 -12.94 17.87
CA VAL A 78 32.93 -12.12 18.47
C VAL A 78 34.31 -12.68 18.08
N VAL A 79 34.51 -13.98 18.17
CA VAL A 79 35.79 -14.60 17.79
C VAL A 79 36.10 -14.44 16.31
N LYS A 80 35.13 -14.75 15.43
CA LYS A 80 35.34 -14.68 13.98
C LYS A 80 35.48 -13.25 13.46
N ARG A 81 34.70 -12.29 13.96
CA ARG A 81 34.77 -10.89 13.51
C ARG A 81 35.82 -10.09 14.26
N GLY A 82 35.92 -10.26 15.57
CA GLY A 82 36.83 -9.48 16.42
C GLY A 82 38.28 -9.96 16.35
N ILE A 83 38.52 -11.28 16.42
CA ILE A 83 39.87 -11.85 16.48
C ILE A 83 40.36 -12.25 15.09
N LEU A 84 39.53 -12.93 14.29
CA LEU A 84 39.93 -13.45 12.98
C LEU A 84 39.65 -12.49 11.81
N MET A 85 39.12 -11.30 12.07
CA MET A 85 38.76 -10.25 11.08
C MET A 85 37.98 -10.74 9.85
N GLN A 86 37.24 -11.84 9.97
CA GLN A 86 36.45 -12.41 8.88
C GLN A 86 35.20 -11.59 8.64
N LYS A 87 35.18 -10.79 7.56
CA LYS A 87 34.04 -9.94 7.17
C LYS A 87 32.74 -10.71 6.88
N ASN A 88 32.83 -11.99 6.53
CA ASN A 88 31.70 -12.86 6.17
C ASN A 88 31.22 -13.78 7.30
N ALA A 89 31.67 -13.58 8.54
CA ALA A 89 31.14 -14.33 9.70
C ALA A 89 29.64 -14.00 9.88
N GLY A 90 28.79 -15.02 9.94
CA GLY A 90 27.34 -14.88 10.15
C GLY A 90 26.98 -14.01 11.35
N GLY A 91 25.78 -13.45 11.37
CA GLY A 91 25.26 -12.65 12.48
C GLY A 91 25.15 -13.46 13.78
N GLY A 92 25.30 -12.79 14.93
CA GLY A 92 25.08 -13.38 16.25
C GLY A 92 23.74 -12.95 16.88
N SER A 93 22.83 -12.37 16.12
CA SER A 93 21.52 -11.92 16.60
C SER A 93 20.47 -13.00 16.32
N THR A 94 19.66 -13.34 17.32
CA THR A 94 18.57 -14.31 17.22
C THR A 94 17.32 -13.68 16.57
N ILE A 95 16.37 -14.52 16.11
CA ILE A 95 15.06 -14.08 15.62
C ILE A 95 14.34 -13.23 16.68
N THR A 96 14.39 -13.67 17.95
CA THR A 96 13.75 -12.95 19.06
C THR A 96 14.38 -11.58 19.31
N GLN A 97 15.72 -11.45 19.17
CA GLN A 97 16.39 -10.14 19.24
C GLN A 97 16.02 -9.23 18.07
N GLN A 98 15.88 -9.80 16.87
CA GLN A 98 15.41 -9.03 15.69
C GLN A 98 13.96 -8.57 15.88
N LEU A 99 13.08 -9.42 16.42
CA LEU A 99 11.71 -9.06 16.79
C LEU A 99 11.69 -7.95 17.85
N SER A 100 12.49 -8.06 18.91
CA SER A 100 12.63 -7.03 19.93
C SER A 100 12.99 -5.68 19.35
N LYS A 101 13.93 -5.66 18.40
CA LYS A 101 14.33 -4.46 17.69
C LYS A 101 13.16 -3.87 16.86
N GLN A 102 12.41 -4.71 16.16
CA GLN A 102 11.25 -4.25 15.35
C GLN A 102 10.11 -3.69 16.21
N LEU A 103 9.97 -4.19 17.44
CA LEU A 103 8.89 -3.77 18.34
C LEU A 103 9.23 -2.47 19.11
N TYR A 104 10.49 -2.31 19.55
CA TYR A 104 10.82 -1.36 20.61
C TYR A 104 12.01 -0.43 20.32
N SER A 105 12.81 -0.69 19.28
CA SER A 105 13.97 0.15 19.02
C SER A 105 13.65 1.21 17.96
N PRO A 106 13.68 2.50 18.32
CA PRO A 106 13.65 3.57 17.31
C PRO A 106 14.90 3.47 16.41
N SER A 107 14.81 4.03 15.21
CA SER A 107 15.96 4.13 14.30
C SER A 107 17.09 4.91 15.01
N ALA A 108 18.25 4.28 15.17
CA ALA A 108 19.42 4.94 15.74
C ALA A 108 20.13 5.79 14.68
N ASP A 109 20.37 7.05 14.98
CA ASP A 109 21.01 7.99 14.05
C ASP A 109 22.54 7.88 14.08
N ASN A 110 23.12 7.24 15.11
CA ASN A 110 24.57 7.07 15.22
C ASN A 110 24.99 5.74 15.86
N VAL A 111 26.29 5.40 15.74
CA VAL A 111 26.88 4.13 16.19
C VAL A 111 26.83 3.95 17.70
N MET A 112 26.98 5.03 18.46
CA MET A 112 26.96 5.01 19.92
C MET A 112 25.57 4.68 20.46
N GLU A 113 24.54 5.26 19.92
CA GLU A 113 23.14 4.99 20.26
C GLU A 113 22.78 3.52 20.00
N ARG A 114 23.28 2.95 18.92
CA ARG A 114 23.11 1.54 18.56
C ARG A 114 23.79 0.58 19.54
N LEU A 115 24.91 0.97 20.13
CA LEU A 115 25.60 0.20 21.19
C LEU A 115 24.77 0.15 22.49
N PHE A 116 24.11 1.26 22.85
CA PHE A 116 23.25 1.30 24.04
C PHE A 116 21.90 0.61 23.84
N GLN A 117 21.42 0.46 22.59
CA GLN A 117 20.17 -0.25 22.31
C GLN A 117 20.32 -1.78 22.44
N LYS A 118 21.50 -2.34 22.18
CA LYS A 118 21.73 -3.79 22.19
C LYS A 118 21.40 -4.48 23.53
N PRO A 119 21.85 -3.99 24.69
CA PRO A 119 21.46 -4.56 25.97
C PRO A 119 19.95 -4.54 26.21
N ILE A 120 19.27 -3.50 25.77
CA ILE A 120 17.81 -3.36 25.89
C ILE A 120 17.11 -4.42 25.02
N GLU A 121 17.56 -4.59 23.77
CA GLU A 121 17.06 -5.63 22.86
C GLU A 121 17.22 -7.05 23.48
N TRP A 122 18.32 -7.31 24.18
CA TRP A 122 18.56 -8.59 24.86
C TRP A 122 17.59 -8.83 26.00
N VAL A 123 17.40 -7.85 26.89
CA VAL A 123 16.45 -7.94 28.01
C VAL A 123 15.01 -8.18 27.47
N ILE A 124 14.62 -7.48 26.42
CA ILE A 124 13.30 -7.66 25.82
C ILE A 124 13.20 -9.05 25.17
N ALA A 125 14.23 -9.53 24.47
CA ALA A 125 14.24 -10.84 23.84
C ALA A 125 14.06 -11.96 24.88
N VAL A 126 14.75 -11.90 26.03
CA VAL A 126 14.58 -12.87 27.12
C VAL A 126 13.17 -12.81 27.71
N LYS A 127 12.58 -11.61 27.85
CA LYS A 127 11.18 -11.46 28.28
C LYS A 127 10.20 -12.03 27.28
N LEU A 128 10.37 -11.78 25.98
CA LEU A 128 9.52 -12.38 24.94
C LEU A 128 9.51 -13.91 25.02
N GLU A 129 10.66 -14.53 25.13
CA GLU A 129 10.79 -16.01 25.27
C GLU A 129 10.18 -16.55 26.56
N ARG A 130 10.01 -15.71 27.58
CA ARG A 130 9.38 -16.10 28.85
C ARG A 130 7.85 -16.09 28.75
N TYR A 131 7.28 -15.22 27.94
CA TYR A 131 5.83 -15.03 27.86
C TYR A 131 5.20 -15.66 26.62
N TYR A 132 5.98 -15.87 25.54
CA TYR A 132 5.48 -16.39 24.26
C TYR A 132 6.21 -17.67 23.87
N THR A 133 5.48 -18.56 23.23
CA THR A 133 6.04 -19.79 22.62
C THR A 133 6.92 -19.45 21.42
N LYS A 134 7.76 -20.39 21.00
CA LYS A 134 8.57 -20.27 19.79
C LYS A 134 7.73 -20.01 18.54
N GLU A 135 6.58 -20.67 18.44
CA GLU A 135 5.62 -20.52 17.33
C GLU A 135 5.01 -19.11 17.30
N GLU A 136 4.63 -18.58 18.45
CA GLU A 136 4.12 -17.21 18.57
C GLU A 136 5.19 -16.18 18.21
N ILE A 137 6.44 -16.38 18.60
CA ILE A 137 7.56 -15.49 18.27
C ILE A 137 7.82 -15.47 16.76
N LEU A 138 7.84 -16.65 16.11
CA LEU A 138 7.98 -16.74 14.64
C LEU A 138 6.82 -16.03 13.92
N THR A 139 5.62 -16.26 14.41
CA THR A 139 4.40 -15.67 13.88
C THR A 139 4.42 -14.14 14.01
N MET A 140 4.79 -13.63 15.19
CA MET A 140 4.94 -12.19 15.42
C MET A 140 6.01 -11.57 14.50
N TYR A 141 7.17 -12.24 14.36
CA TYR A 141 8.25 -11.78 13.49
C TYR A 141 7.78 -11.62 12.05
N LEU A 142 7.16 -12.66 11.48
CA LEU A 142 6.68 -12.67 10.10
C LEU A 142 5.53 -11.69 9.85
N ASN A 143 4.65 -11.52 10.83
CA ASN A 143 3.56 -10.53 10.73
C ASN A 143 4.05 -9.09 10.93
N LYS A 144 5.20 -8.88 11.60
CA LYS A 144 5.75 -7.54 11.87
C LYS A 144 6.67 -7.03 10.78
N PHE A 145 7.33 -7.89 10.03
CA PHE A 145 8.37 -7.53 9.10
C PHE A 145 7.85 -6.71 7.92
N ASP A 146 8.53 -5.61 7.58
CA ASP A 146 8.23 -4.78 6.42
C ASP A 146 9.04 -5.27 5.20
N PHE A 147 8.34 -5.92 4.27
CA PHE A 147 8.90 -6.41 3.02
C PHE A 147 8.95 -5.34 1.91
N LEU A 148 8.72 -4.06 2.24
CA LEU A 148 8.60 -2.94 1.30
C LEU A 148 7.41 -3.09 0.32
N ASN A 149 7.29 -2.14 -0.61
CA ASN A 149 6.22 -2.10 -1.60
C ASN A 149 4.82 -2.21 -0.97
N ASN A 150 4.63 -1.58 0.21
CA ASN A 150 3.44 -1.66 1.06
C ASN A 150 3.11 -3.07 1.59
N ALA A 151 4.06 -4.01 1.48
CA ALA A 151 3.90 -5.38 1.96
C ALA A 151 4.41 -5.52 3.40
N VAL A 152 3.62 -5.06 4.38
CA VAL A 152 3.90 -5.26 5.80
C VAL A 152 3.24 -6.54 6.29
N GLY A 153 4.07 -7.46 6.81
CA GLY A 153 3.67 -8.79 7.21
C GLY A 153 3.64 -9.82 6.07
N ILE A 154 3.72 -11.08 6.46
CA ILE A 154 3.90 -12.21 5.53
C ILE A 154 2.69 -12.42 4.60
N LYS A 155 1.46 -12.18 5.06
CA LYS A 155 0.27 -12.33 4.22
C LYS A 155 0.31 -11.35 3.06
N THR A 156 0.54 -10.08 3.37
CA THR A 156 0.65 -9.04 2.37
C THR A 156 1.83 -9.28 1.43
N ALA A 157 2.97 -9.76 1.96
CA ALA A 157 4.15 -10.07 1.15
C ALA A 157 3.92 -11.25 0.19
N ALA A 158 3.33 -12.35 0.65
CA ALA A 158 3.01 -13.50 -0.18
C ALA A 158 2.07 -13.11 -1.33
N PHE A 159 1.04 -12.34 -1.04
CA PHE A 159 0.12 -11.82 -2.05
C PHE A 159 0.81 -10.83 -3.01
N THR A 160 1.56 -9.86 -2.47
CA THR A 160 2.21 -8.81 -3.27
C THR A 160 3.23 -9.38 -4.25
N TYR A 161 4.07 -10.30 -3.82
CA TYR A 161 5.17 -10.79 -4.65
C TYR A 161 4.83 -12.04 -5.46
N PHE A 162 3.91 -12.89 -4.96
CA PHE A 162 3.64 -14.20 -5.54
C PHE A 162 2.15 -14.48 -5.80
N GLY A 163 1.23 -13.61 -5.37
CA GLY A 163 -0.21 -13.76 -5.58
C GLY A 163 -0.80 -15.02 -4.93
N CYS A 164 -0.27 -15.42 -3.76
CA CYS A 164 -0.71 -16.60 -3.03
C CYS A 164 -0.92 -16.31 -1.53
N GLU A 165 -1.62 -17.22 -0.85
CA GLU A 165 -1.71 -17.18 0.62
C GLU A 165 -0.39 -17.68 1.25
N PRO A 166 -0.04 -17.26 2.50
CA PRO A 166 1.19 -17.66 3.17
C PRO A 166 1.39 -19.17 3.31
N LYS A 167 0.31 -19.93 3.48
CA LYS A 167 0.34 -21.40 3.56
C LYS A 167 0.75 -22.08 2.26
N ASP A 168 0.53 -21.40 1.12
CA ASP A 168 0.76 -21.92 -0.23
C ASP A 168 2.14 -21.53 -0.79
N LEU A 169 2.96 -20.79 -0.02
CA LEU A 169 4.31 -20.40 -0.43
C LEU A 169 5.17 -21.63 -0.74
N LYS A 170 5.72 -21.66 -1.94
CA LYS A 170 6.71 -22.66 -2.36
C LYS A 170 8.07 -22.39 -1.70
N ILE A 171 8.97 -23.38 -1.77
CA ILE A 171 10.30 -23.28 -1.13
C ILE A 171 11.09 -22.08 -1.69
N GLU A 172 11.14 -21.91 -3.01
CA GLU A 172 11.87 -20.82 -3.67
C GLU A 172 11.25 -19.44 -3.40
N GLU A 173 9.91 -19.37 -3.24
CA GLU A 173 9.18 -18.15 -2.91
C GLU A 173 9.44 -17.76 -1.45
N ALA A 174 9.33 -18.71 -0.53
CA ALA A 174 9.66 -18.55 0.88
C ALA A 174 11.12 -18.12 1.07
N ALA A 175 12.05 -18.77 0.37
CA ALA A 175 13.47 -18.43 0.40
C ALA A 175 13.74 -17.00 -0.12
N THR A 176 12.95 -16.53 -1.10
CA THR A 176 13.04 -15.15 -1.59
C THR A 176 12.63 -14.15 -0.52
N LEU A 177 11.48 -14.35 0.14
CA LEU A 177 11.00 -13.47 1.21
C LEU A 177 11.96 -13.46 2.41
N VAL A 178 12.44 -14.62 2.84
CA VAL A 178 13.47 -14.69 3.90
C VAL A 178 14.77 -14.02 3.48
N GLY A 179 15.13 -14.10 2.20
CA GLY A 179 16.26 -13.36 1.65
C GLY A 179 16.16 -11.85 1.85
N MET A 180 14.94 -11.30 1.75
CA MET A 180 14.69 -9.87 2.01
C MET A 180 14.87 -9.50 3.49
N CYS A 181 14.70 -10.43 4.44
CA CYS A 181 14.83 -10.13 5.88
C CYS A 181 16.21 -9.57 6.24
N LYS A 182 17.25 -9.87 5.48
CA LYS A 182 18.59 -9.31 5.69
C LYS A 182 18.68 -7.81 5.39
N ASN A 183 18.09 -7.39 4.27
CA ASN A 183 18.00 -5.98 3.84
C ASN A 183 16.94 -5.87 2.73
N PRO A 184 15.71 -5.47 3.06
CA PRO A 184 14.61 -5.44 2.09
C PRO A 184 14.88 -4.52 0.90
N SER A 185 15.55 -3.39 1.11
CA SER A 185 15.85 -2.44 0.02
C SER A 185 16.87 -3.01 -0.96
N LEU A 186 17.89 -3.70 -0.46
CA LEU A 186 18.98 -4.25 -1.26
C LEU A 186 18.56 -5.51 -2.04
N TYR A 187 17.68 -6.31 -1.46
CA TYR A 187 17.20 -7.59 -2.00
C TYR A 187 15.75 -7.54 -2.47
N ASN A 188 15.26 -6.35 -2.85
CA ASN A 188 13.92 -6.18 -3.40
C ASN A 188 13.81 -6.89 -4.77
N PRO A 189 12.95 -7.92 -4.91
CA PRO A 189 12.89 -8.72 -6.13
C PRO A 189 12.27 -7.96 -7.32
N VAL A 190 11.49 -6.91 -7.07
CA VAL A 190 10.90 -6.07 -8.10
C VAL A 190 11.94 -5.13 -8.70
N ARG A 191 12.83 -4.55 -7.85
CA ARG A 191 13.85 -3.60 -8.29
C ARG A 191 15.14 -4.28 -8.76
N TYR A 192 15.54 -5.36 -8.08
CA TYR A 192 16.85 -6.00 -8.25
C TYR A 192 16.69 -7.52 -8.35
N ASN A 193 16.02 -8.00 -9.40
CA ASN A 193 15.68 -9.41 -9.57
C ASN A 193 16.89 -10.35 -9.40
N GLU A 194 17.99 -10.12 -10.12
CA GLU A 194 19.19 -10.98 -10.08
C GLU A 194 19.88 -10.96 -8.69
N ARG A 195 19.93 -9.81 -8.04
CA ARG A 195 20.49 -9.70 -6.69
C ARG A 195 19.62 -10.44 -5.66
N SER A 196 18.31 -10.32 -5.79
CA SER A 196 17.34 -11.06 -4.96
C SER A 196 17.43 -12.55 -5.21
N ARG A 197 17.56 -12.99 -6.48
CA ARG A 197 17.82 -14.39 -6.85
C ARG A 197 19.09 -14.92 -6.21
N GLY A 198 20.19 -14.17 -6.27
CA GLY A 198 21.44 -14.54 -5.59
C GLY A 198 21.25 -14.71 -4.08
N ARG A 199 20.50 -13.81 -3.44
CA ARG A 199 20.20 -13.92 -1.99
C ARG A 199 19.26 -15.09 -1.67
N ARG A 200 18.24 -15.36 -2.50
CA ARG A 200 17.41 -16.57 -2.43
C ARG A 200 18.27 -17.83 -2.42
N ASN A 201 19.23 -17.90 -3.33
CA ASN A 201 20.11 -19.06 -3.45
C ASN A 201 20.98 -19.28 -2.19
N VAL A 202 21.38 -18.20 -1.50
CA VAL A 202 22.03 -18.29 -0.18
C VAL A 202 21.10 -18.88 0.86
N VAL A 203 19.81 -18.48 0.87
CA VAL A 203 18.80 -19.05 1.79
C VAL A 203 18.61 -20.54 1.53
N LEU A 204 18.47 -20.94 0.27
CA LEU A 204 18.35 -22.36 -0.11
C LEU A 204 19.56 -23.19 0.35
N ASP A 205 20.79 -22.64 0.25
CA ASP A 205 21.99 -23.31 0.79
C ASP A 205 21.97 -23.43 2.33
N GLN A 206 21.45 -22.44 3.05
CA GLN A 206 21.26 -22.56 4.50
C GLN A 206 20.20 -23.62 4.84
N MET A 207 19.08 -23.68 4.11
CA MET A 207 18.06 -24.73 4.30
C MET A 207 18.64 -26.13 4.07
N ARG A 208 19.50 -26.33 3.06
CA ARG A 208 20.23 -27.58 2.86
C ARG A 208 21.16 -27.89 4.04
N LYS A 209 21.94 -26.92 4.49
CA LYS A 209 22.86 -27.10 5.64
C LYS A 209 22.13 -27.45 6.94
N ALA A 210 20.93 -26.93 7.12
CA ALA A 210 20.05 -27.23 8.25
C ALA A 210 19.26 -28.55 8.09
N GLY A 211 19.36 -29.21 6.94
CA GLY A 211 18.71 -30.51 6.69
C GLY A 211 17.23 -30.40 6.29
N TYR A 212 16.73 -29.22 5.96
CA TYR A 212 15.33 -29.03 5.54
C TYR A 212 15.08 -29.39 4.07
N ILE A 213 16.10 -29.34 3.24
CA ILE A 213 16.08 -29.78 1.82
C ILE A 213 17.34 -30.56 1.49
N THR A 214 17.23 -31.45 0.52
CA THR A 214 18.35 -32.23 -0.02
C THR A 214 19.24 -31.38 -0.93
N GLU A 215 20.42 -31.90 -1.26
CA GLU A 215 21.34 -31.24 -2.21
C GLU A 215 20.75 -31.16 -3.61
N ALA A 216 20.10 -32.21 -4.08
CA ALA A 216 19.44 -32.27 -5.37
C ALA A 216 18.28 -31.24 -5.48
N GLU A 217 17.47 -31.11 -4.41
CA GLU A 217 16.41 -30.09 -4.35
C GLU A 217 17.00 -28.68 -4.36
N ARG A 218 18.05 -28.42 -3.58
CA ARG A 218 18.75 -27.12 -3.60
C ARG A 218 19.20 -26.76 -5.01
N ASP A 219 19.89 -27.65 -5.71
CA ASP A 219 20.44 -27.42 -7.03
C ASP A 219 19.33 -27.14 -8.05
N SER A 220 18.26 -27.92 -8.01
CA SER A 220 17.08 -27.75 -8.84
C SER A 220 16.42 -26.37 -8.61
N LEU A 221 16.22 -26.00 -7.34
CA LEU A 221 15.57 -24.73 -6.97
C LEU A 221 16.46 -23.52 -7.28
N GLN A 222 17.78 -23.61 -7.11
CA GLN A 222 18.71 -22.53 -7.46
C GLN A 222 18.77 -22.27 -8.97
N ALA A 223 18.56 -23.30 -9.79
CA ALA A 223 18.50 -23.16 -11.27
C ALA A 223 17.25 -22.37 -11.72
N LEU A 224 16.16 -22.38 -10.96
CA LEU A 224 14.92 -21.69 -11.34
C LEU A 224 15.12 -20.17 -11.44
N PRO A 225 14.58 -19.52 -12.47
CA PRO A 225 14.50 -18.06 -12.52
C PRO A 225 13.60 -17.54 -11.41
N LEU A 226 13.88 -16.33 -10.92
CA LEU A 226 12.97 -15.66 -9.98
C LEU A 226 11.81 -15.04 -10.74
N LYS A 227 10.66 -15.72 -10.70
CA LYS A 227 9.40 -15.25 -11.30
C LYS A 227 8.50 -14.65 -10.23
N LEU A 228 8.01 -13.44 -10.48
CA LEU A 228 7.08 -12.74 -9.63
C LEU A 228 5.69 -12.74 -10.27
N LYS A 229 4.65 -12.84 -9.43
CA LYS A 229 3.28 -12.41 -9.75
C LYS A 229 3.03 -11.14 -8.94
N TYR A 230 3.69 -10.06 -9.35
CA TYR A 230 3.70 -8.82 -8.58
C TYR A 230 2.33 -8.15 -8.58
N ASN A 231 1.72 -8.08 -7.39
CA ASN A 231 0.48 -7.39 -7.13
C ASN A 231 0.76 -6.32 -6.06
N ARG A 232 0.80 -5.06 -6.47
CA ARG A 232 0.99 -3.98 -5.51
C ARG A 232 -0.26 -3.84 -4.64
N VAL A 233 -0.12 -3.97 -3.33
CA VAL A 233 -1.22 -3.73 -2.38
C VAL A 233 -1.15 -2.29 -1.92
N ASP A 234 -1.98 -1.44 -2.53
CA ASP A 234 -2.23 -0.07 -2.09
C ASP A 234 -3.75 0.10 -1.96
N HIS A 235 -4.21 0.93 -1.01
CA HIS A 235 -5.62 1.33 -0.96
C HIS A 235 -6.08 2.02 -2.27
N LYS A 236 -5.12 2.49 -3.08
CA LYS A 236 -5.32 3.09 -4.41
C LYS A 236 -5.31 2.07 -5.55
N GLU A 237 -5.10 0.79 -5.26
CA GLU A 237 -5.06 -0.30 -6.24
C GLU A 237 -6.10 -1.38 -5.89
N GLY A 238 -6.38 -2.30 -6.81
CA GLY A 238 -7.43 -3.29 -6.69
C GLY A 238 -8.73 -2.84 -7.37
N LEU A 239 -9.76 -3.66 -7.28
CA LEU A 239 -11.06 -3.38 -7.89
C LEU A 239 -11.81 -2.25 -7.19
N ALA A 240 -12.60 -1.52 -7.98
CA ALA A 240 -13.51 -0.47 -7.51
C ALA A 240 -12.82 0.61 -6.66
N THR A 241 -11.61 1.02 -7.02
CA THR A 241 -10.81 1.96 -6.21
C THR A 241 -11.53 3.29 -6.00
N TYR A 242 -12.17 3.86 -7.04
CA TYR A 242 -12.94 5.10 -6.91
C TYR A 242 -14.11 4.94 -5.95
N PHE A 243 -14.85 3.84 -6.05
CA PHE A 243 -15.96 3.55 -5.15
C PHE A 243 -15.47 3.37 -3.71
N ARG A 244 -14.38 2.64 -3.50
CA ARG A 244 -13.79 2.47 -2.16
C ARG A 244 -13.34 3.79 -1.56
N GLU A 245 -12.75 4.69 -2.34
CA GLU A 245 -12.35 6.02 -1.87
C GLU A 245 -13.56 6.91 -1.56
N TYR A 246 -14.63 6.85 -2.35
CA TYR A 246 -15.91 7.47 -2.02
C TYR A 246 -16.45 6.93 -0.69
N LEU A 247 -16.54 5.61 -0.56
CA LEU A 247 -17.01 4.94 0.66
C LEU A 247 -16.17 5.33 1.89
N ARG A 248 -14.84 5.38 1.75
CA ARG A 248 -13.95 5.87 2.80
C ARG A 248 -14.32 7.29 3.24
N GLY A 249 -14.52 8.18 2.28
CA GLY A 249 -14.93 9.57 2.56
C GLY A 249 -16.24 9.65 3.33
N VAL A 250 -17.22 8.85 2.93
CA VAL A 250 -18.54 8.79 3.59
C VAL A 250 -18.41 8.25 5.03
N LEU A 251 -17.75 7.11 5.21
CA LEU A 251 -17.65 6.45 6.53
C LEU A 251 -16.84 7.25 7.56
N THR A 252 -15.82 7.99 7.11
CA THR A 252 -14.93 8.79 7.98
C THR A 252 -15.31 10.27 8.06
N ALA A 253 -16.43 10.67 7.45
CA ALA A 253 -16.91 12.04 7.51
C ALA A 253 -17.09 12.50 8.96
N LYS A 254 -16.77 13.76 9.22
CA LYS A 254 -16.99 14.41 10.51
C LYS A 254 -18.29 15.21 10.48
N LYS A 255 -18.85 15.48 11.66
CA LYS A 255 -20.01 16.36 11.75
C LYS A 255 -19.69 17.71 11.10
N PRO A 256 -20.50 18.16 10.13
CA PRO A 256 -20.26 19.44 9.48
C PRO A 256 -20.28 20.59 10.46
N ASP A 257 -19.24 21.42 10.41
CA ASP A 257 -19.14 22.66 11.16
C ASP A 257 -18.97 23.82 10.17
N LYS A 258 -19.90 24.76 10.19
CA LYS A 258 -19.96 25.91 9.29
C LYS A 258 -18.65 26.71 9.26
N ALA A 259 -17.92 26.75 10.38
CA ALA A 259 -16.64 27.43 10.47
C ALA A 259 -15.54 26.87 9.55
N ASN A 260 -15.69 25.59 9.15
CA ASN A 260 -14.74 24.90 8.27
C ASN A 260 -15.03 25.09 6.78
N TYR A 261 -16.15 25.79 6.44
CA TYR A 261 -16.57 26.01 5.05
C TYR A 261 -16.40 27.49 4.68
N ARG A 262 -15.78 27.74 3.53
CA ARG A 262 -15.67 29.09 2.97
C ARG A 262 -17.01 29.53 2.37
N GLY A 263 -17.22 30.83 2.21
CA GLY A 263 -18.50 31.36 1.68
C GLY A 263 -19.00 30.70 0.40
N TRP A 264 -18.11 30.37 -0.55
CA TRP A 264 -18.44 29.69 -1.79
C TRP A 264 -18.75 28.16 -1.60
N GLN A 265 -18.51 27.60 -0.42
CA GLN A 265 -18.77 26.20 -0.08
C GLN A 265 -20.07 26.02 0.73
N MET A 266 -20.87 27.05 0.86
CA MET A 266 -22.11 26.97 1.67
C MET A 266 -23.08 25.93 1.15
N GLN A 267 -23.19 25.74 -0.18
CA GLN A 267 -24.01 24.68 -0.75
C GLN A 267 -23.53 23.30 -0.29
N LYS A 268 -22.22 23.08 -0.32
CA LYS A 268 -21.64 21.84 0.18
C LYS A 268 -21.89 21.62 1.69
N TYR A 269 -21.83 22.69 2.49
CA TYR A 269 -22.16 22.61 3.91
C TYR A 269 -23.60 22.12 4.13
N TYR A 270 -24.58 22.62 3.35
CA TYR A 270 -25.96 22.15 3.42
C TYR A 270 -26.08 20.69 3.00
N GLU A 271 -25.47 20.26 1.93
CA GLU A 271 -25.45 18.89 1.43
C GLU A 271 -24.85 17.95 2.48
N ASP A 272 -23.67 18.26 3.01
CA ASP A 272 -22.99 17.48 4.05
C ASP A 272 -23.81 17.44 5.35
N SER A 273 -24.56 18.50 5.69
CA SER A 273 -25.43 18.55 6.86
C SER A 273 -26.66 17.65 6.69
N LEU A 274 -27.27 17.65 5.51
CA LEU A 274 -28.37 16.75 5.18
C LEU A 274 -27.92 15.29 5.18
N ASP A 275 -26.75 15.01 4.61
CA ASP A 275 -26.17 13.67 4.63
C ASP A 275 -25.85 13.22 6.06
N TRP A 276 -25.36 14.14 6.90
CA TRP A 276 -25.11 13.83 8.31
C TRP A 276 -26.40 13.43 9.05
N GLU A 277 -27.50 14.10 8.78
CA GLU A 277 -28.78 13.83 9.46
C GLU A 277 -29.51 12.60 8.89
N ASN A 278 -29.49 12.42 7.57
CA ASN A 278 -30.36 11.46 6.90
C ASN A 278 -29.64 10.19 6.42
N ASN A 279 -28.31 10.23 6.23
CA ASN A 279 -27.55 9.08 5.77
C ASN A 279 -26.81 8.41 6.96
N PRO A 280 -27.22 7.21 7.39
CA PRO A 280 -26.61 6.53 8.53
C PRO A 280 -25.14 6.15 8.28
N LEU A 281 -24.70 6.03 7.03
CA LEU A 281 -23.32 5.73 6.67
C LEU A 281 -22.42 6.97 6.69
N PHE A 282 -22.98 8.16 6.48
CA PHE A 282 -22.21 9.40 6.49
C PHE A 282 -21.72 9.71 7.91
N GLY A 283 -20.42 9.60 8.12
CA GLY A 283 -19.78 9.71 9.45
C GLY A 283 -20.01 8.50 10.34
N TRP A 284 -20.20 7.32 9.78
CA TRP A 284 -20.47 6.10 10.55
C TRP A 284 -19.42 5.84 11.64
N CYS A 285 -18.13 6.01 11.33
CA CYS A 285 -17.05 5.85 12.30
C CYS A 285 -17.14 6.85 13.47
N GLU A 286 -17.66 8.06 13.20
CA GLU A 286 -17.83 9.10 14.22
C GLU A 286 -19.10 8.93 15.05
N LYS A 287 -20.19 8.44 14.43
CA LYS A 287 -21.48 8.26 15.07
C LYS A 287 -21.57 7.01 15.97
N ASN A 288 -20.74 6.00 15.69
CA ASN A 288 -20.78 4.73 16.39
C ASN A 288 -19.59 4.55 17.33
N THR A 289 -19.83 3.87 18.45
CA THR A 289 -18.82 3.59 19.48
C THR A 289 -18.72 2.09 19.73
N LYS A 290 -17.52 1.63 20.04
CA LYS A 290 -17.23 0.27 20.47
C LYS A 290 -17.72 0.03 21.91
N LYS A 291 -17.70 -1.22 22.37
CA LYS A 291 -18.08 -1.60 23.73
C LYS A 291 -17.28 -0.91 24.83
N ASP A 292 -16.04 -0.53 24.53
CA ASP A 292 -15.14 0.21 25.41
C ASP A 292 -15.38 1.75 25.40
N GLY A 293 -16.38 2.21 24.66
CA GLY A 293 -16.72 3.64 24.53
C GLY A 293 -15.87 4.41 23.52
N THR A 294 -14.89 3.78 22.88
CA THR A 294 -14.07 4.43 21.85
C THR A 294 -14.77 4.42 20.48
N LYS A 295 -14.44 5.39 19.63
CA LYS A 295 -14.96 5.48 18.25
C LYS A 295 -14.35 4.40 17.39
N TYR A 296 -15.10 3.98 16.34
CA TYR A 296 -14.54 3.10 15.34
C TYR A 296 -13.49 3.80 14.49
N ASN A 297 -12.43 3.08 14.17
CA ASN A 297 -11.41 3.52 13.24
C ASN A 297 -11.40 2.60 11.99
N LEU A 298 -11.73 3.19 10.85
CA LEU A 298 -11.79 2.47 9.58
C LEU A 298 -10.48 1.73 9.22
N TYR A 299 -9.35 2.22 9.71
CA TYR A 299 -8.03 1.71 9.32
C TYR A 299 -7.44 0.68 10.28
N THR A 300 -8.00 0.55 11.49
CA THR A 300 -7.37 -0.24 12.56
C THR A 300 -8.26 -1.26 13.24
N ASP A 301 -9.58 -1.19 13.02
CA ASP A 301 -10.52 -2.00 13.79
C ASP A 301 -11.02 -3.25 13.05
N GLY A 302 -10.48 -3.55 11.88
CA GLY A 302 -10.75 -4.80 11.16
C GLY A 302 -12.21 -4.97 10.74
N LEU A 303 -12.85 -3.90 10.30
CA LEU A 303 -14.25 -3.95 9.87
C LEU A 303 -14.37 -4.80 8.59
N LYS A 304 -15.50 -5.44 8.43
CA LYS A 304 -15.88 -6.13 7.19
C LYS A 304 -17.04 -5.37 6.56
N ILE A 305 -16.78 -4.78 5.39
CA ILE A 305 -17.77 -3.95 4.68
C ILE A 305 -18.25 -4.72 3.45
N TYR A 306 -19.51 -5.06 3.45
CA TYR A 306 -20.16 -5.75 2.33
C TYR A 306 -20.85 -4.73 1.44
N THR A 307 -20.57 -4.77 0.15
CA THR A 307 -21.11 -3.85 -0.86
C THR A 307 -22.07 -4.58 -1.80
N THR A 308 -22.77 -3.82 -2.63
CA THR A 308 -23.65 -4.36 -3.67
C THR A 308 -22.94 -4.59 -5.00
N LEU A 309 -21.64 -4.26 -5.09
CA LEU A 309 -20.85 -4.46 -6.30
C LEU A 309 -20.68 -5.96 -6.61
N ASP A 310 -20.86 -6.34 -7.86
CA ASP A 310 -20.48 -7.66 -8.37
C ASP A 310 -19.04 -7.60 -8.89
N SER A 311 -18.15 -8.45 -8.39
CA SER A 311 -16.72 -8.39 -8.70
C SER A 311 -16.43 -8.61 -10.19
N ARG A 312 -17.22 -9.43 -10.88
CA ARG A 312 -17.06 -9.73 -12.32
C ARG A 312 -17.53 -8.56 -13.16
N MET A 313 -18.70 -7.99 -12.84
CA MET A 313 -19.20 -6.79 -13.52
C MET A 313 -18.26 -5.61 -13.32
N GLN A 314 -17.69 -5.45 -12.13
CA GLN A 314 -16.70 -4.44 -11.84
C GLN A 314 -15.44 -4.62 -12.69
N GLN A 315 -14.92 -5.84 -12.77
CA GLN A 315 -13.74 -6.13 -13.60
C GLN A 315 -14.02 -5.84 -15.08
N TYR A 316 -15.14 -6.30 -15.61
CA TYR A 316 -15.51 -6.02 -17.00
C TYR A 316 -15.67 -4.52 -17.29
N ALA A 317 -16.20 -3.76 -16.34
CA ALA A 317 -16.33 -2.32 -16.49
C ALA A 317 -14.96 -1.61 -16.49
N GLU A 318 -14.04 -1.99 -15.61
CA GLU A 318 -12.68 -1.43 -15.57
C GLU A 318 -11.90 -1.77 -16.83
N ASP A 319 -11.98 -3.03 -17.29
CA ASP A 319 -11.31 -3.49 -18.51
C ASP A 319 -11.86 -2.76 -19.75
N ALA A 320 -13.18 -2.65 -19.89
CA ALA A 320 -13.81 -1.97 -20.99
C ALA A 320 -13.47 -0.47 -21.04
N VAL A 321 -13.47 0.21 -19.90
CA VAL A 321 -13.06 1.63 -19.81
C VAL A 321 -11.60 1.78 -20.20
N THR A 322 -10.73 0.90 -19.72
CA THR A 322 -9.29 0.95 -20.02
C THR A 322 -9.02 0.70 -21.51
N GLU A 323 -9.60 -0.35 -22.07
CA GLU A 323 -9.41 -0.73 -23.48
C GLU A 323 -9.90 0.39 -24.42
N HIS A 324 -11.13 0.86 -24.19
CA HIS A 324 -11.72 1.90 -25.03
C HIS A 324 -10.98 3.24 -24.91
N LEU A 325 -10.62 3.65 -23.70
CA LEU A 325 -9.89 4.91 -23.52
C LEU A 325 -8.48 4.84 -24.11
N LYS A 326 -7.81 3.69 -24.06
CA LYS A 326 -6.50 3.49 -24.69
C LYS A 326 -6.60 3.70 -26.21
N GLU A 327 -7.59 3.10 -26.85
CA GLU A 327 -7.82 3.26 -28.29
C GLU A 327 -8.15 4.72 -28.64
N LEU A 328 -9.13 5.30 -27.97
CA LEU A 328 -9.58 6.66 -28.18
C LEU A 328 -8.46 7.69 -27.94
N GLN A 329 -7.60 7.45 -26.96
CA GLN A 329 -6.42 8.27 -26.68
C GLN A 329 -5.44 8.26 -27.86
N GLY A 330 -5.27 7.13 -28.52
CA GLY A 330 -4.44 7.03 -29.72
C GLY A 330 -4.95 7.94 -30.86
N TYR A 331 -6.27 7.95 -31.09
CA TYR A 331 -6.88 8.87 -32.05
C TYR A 331 -6.73 10.33 -31.61
N PHE A 332 -6.94 10.62 -30.35
CA PHE A 332 -6.81 11.99 -29.81
C PHE A 332 -5.38 12.53 -29.96
N PHE A 333 -4.37 11.72 -29.67
CA PHE A 333 -2.97 12.13 -29.86
C PHE A 333 -2.66 12.42 -31.33
N LYS A 334 -3.18 11.61 -32.27
CA LYS A 334 -3.00 11.83 -33.71
C LYS A 334 -3.67 13.15 -34.16
N GLU A 335 -4.92 13.38 -33.74
CA GLU A 335 -5.67 14.60 -34.09
C GLU A 335 -5.01 15.87 -33.53
N LYS A 336 -4.47 15.80 -32.30
CA LYS A 336 -3.88 16.97 -31.63
C LYS A 336 -2.41 17.18 -31.95
N LYS A 337 -1.79 16.30 -32.74
CA LYS A 337 -0.38 16.41 -33.13
C LYS A 337 -0.09 17.73 -33.85
N GLY A 338 0.85 18.50 -33.31
CA GLY A 338 1.24 19.81 -33.87
C GLY A 338 0.32 20.99 -33.51
N ALA A 339 -0.76 20.78 -32.81
CA ALA A 339 -1.63 21.86 -32.34
C ALA A 339 -0.96 22.62 -31.17
N LYS A 340 -0.64 23.91 -31.37
CA LYS A 340 0.15 24.73 -30.42
C LYS A 340 -0.44 24.82 -29.01
N LYS A 341 -1.78 24.76 -28.88
CA LYS A 341 -2.48 24.88 -27.59
C LYS A 341 -3.06 23.54 -27.09
N ALA A 342 -2.69 22.42 -27.71
CA ALA A 342 -3.17 21.10 -27.29
C ALA A 342 -2.86 20.82 -25.79
N PRO A 343 -3.76 20.12 -25.09
CA PRO A 343 -5.03 19.51 -25.52
C PRO A 343 -6.22 20.50 -25.59
N TYR A 344 -6.01 21.75 -25.31
CA TYR A 344 -7.05 22.76 -25.21
C TYR A 344 -7.61 23.19 -26.61
N THR A 345 -8.85 23.71 -26.59
CA THR A 345 -9.46 24.25 -27.79
C THR A 345 -8.71 25.47 -28.31
N PHE A 346 -8.71 25.67 -29.62
CA PHE A 346 -8.11 26.85 -30.25
C PHE A 346 -8.78 28.18 -29.83
N ARG A 347 -9.98 28.10 -29.25
CA ARG A 347 -10.74 29.28 -28.76
C ARG A 347 -10.13 29.90 -27.50
N LEU A 348 -9.36 29.18 -26.73
CA LEU A 348 -8.68 29.72 -25.54
C LEU A 348 -7.48 30.57 -25.96
N THR A 349 -7.26 31.69 -25.26
CA THR A 349 -6.04 32.48 -25.39
C THR A 349 -4.86 31.76 -24.74
N GLN A 350 -3.63 32.17 -25.04
CA GLN A 350 -2.45 31.58 -24.36
C GLN A 350 -2.46 31.88 -22.87
N GLU A 351 -2.86 33.09 -22.47
CA GLU A 351 -2.97 33.51 -21.08
C GLU A 351 -3.97 32.63 -20.31
N GLN A 352 -5.09 32.27 -20.91
CA GLN A 352 -6.07 31.37 -20.30
C GLN A 352 -5.50 29.95 -20.10
N VAL A 353 -4.72 29.46 -21.06
CA VAL A 353 -4.02 28.16 -20.92
C VAL A 353 -2.99 28.23 -19.79
N ASP A 354 -2.21 29.30 -19.74
CA ASP A 354 -1.19 29.50 -18.71
C ASP A 354 -1.82 29.65 -17.32
N GLU A 355 -2.98 30.31 -17.22
CA GLU A 355 -3.74 30.38 -15.96
C GLU A 355 -4.23 28.99 -15.50
N ILE A 356 -4.75 28.16 -16.42
CA ILE A 356 -5.17 26.78 -16.12
C ILE A 356 -4.00 25.95 -15.60
N LEU A 357 -2.84 26.04 -16.24
CA LEU A 357 -1.62 25.34 -15.83
C LEU A 357 -1.08 25.86 -14.50
N GLY A 358 -1.05 27.18 -14.30
CA GLY A 358 -0.66 27.81 -13.04
C GLY A 358 -1.58 27.42 -11.88
N ARG A 359 -2.90 27.28 -12.12
CA ARG A 359 -3.83 26.76 -11.12
C ARG A 359 -3.54 25.30 -10.78
N ALA A 360 -3.28 24.46 -11.79
CA ALA A 360 -2.92 23.07 -11.59
C ALA A 360 -1.60 22.93 -10.80
N MET A 361 -0.59 23.76 -11.08
CA MET A 361 0.64 23.84 -10.33
C MET A 361 0.38 24.15 -8.85
N ARG A 362 -0.40 25.20 -8.54
CA ARG A 362 -0.72 25.60 -7.16
C ARG A 362 -1.52 24.55 -6.39
N LEU A 363 -2.27 23.67 -7.06
CA LEU A 363 -3.03 22.58 -6.46
C LEU A 363 -2.18 21.31 -6.24
N SER A 364 -0.98 21.24 -6.81
CA SER A 364 -0.10 20.07 -6.67
C SER A 364 0.48 19.95 -5.25
N ASP A 365 0.80 18.70 -4.85
CA ASP A 365 1.44 18.44 -3.57
C ASP A 365 2.84 19.07 -3.49
N ARG A 366 3.60 19.03 -4.59
CA ARG A 366 4.91 19.68 -4.70
C ARG A 366 4.83 21.15 -4.31
N TYR A 367 3.90 21.91 -4.91
CA TYR A 367 3.71 23.32 -4.59
C TYR A 367 3.37 23.53 -3.10
N ARG A 368 2.43 22.74 -2.57
CA ARG A 368 2.01 22.84 -1.16
C ARG A 368 3.14 22.53 -0.18
N ILE A 369 3.94 21.50 -0.47
CA ILE A 369 5.10 21.12 0.35
C ILE A 369 6.16 22.22 0.33
N MET A 370 6.54 22.73 -0.85
CA MET A 370 7.51 23.81 -0.98
C MET A 370 7.04 25.10 -0.30
N LYS A 371 5.76 25.45 -0.46
CA LYS A 371 5.18 26.64 0.18
C LYS A 371 5.18 26.52 1.70
N LYS A 372 4.85 25.33 2.23
CA LYS A 372 4.91 25.04 3.68
C LYS A 372 6.34 25.09 4.22
N ALA A 373 7.33 24.73 3.41
CA ALA A 373 8.75 24.84 3.75
C ALA A 373 9.32 26.28 3.65
N GLY A 374 8.48 27.28 3.29
CA GLY A 374 8.87 28.68 3.23
C GLY A 374 9.47 29.12 1.89
N ALA A 375 9.41 28.30 0.85
CA ALA A 375 9.93 28.68 -0.47
C ALA A 375 9.18 29.85 -1.09
N THR A 376 9.91 30.75 -1.75
CA THR A 376 9.37 31.86 -2.53
C THR A 376 8.72 31.40 -3.82
N GLU A 377 7.83 32.21 -4.39
CA GLU A 377 7.21 31.92 -5.71
C GLU A 377 8.24 31.74 -6.81
N ALA A 378 9.36 32.50 -6.78
CA ALA A 378 10.44 32.38 -7.74
C ALA A 378 11.17 31.01 -7.64
N GLU A 379 11.48 30.58 -6.42
CA GLU A 379 12.10 29.26 -6.17
C GLU A 379 11.17 28.11 -6.57
N ILE A 380 9.87 28.22 -6.27
CA ILE A 380 8.88 27.24 -6.67
C ILE A 380 8.81 27.15 -8.20
N LYS A 381 8.69 28.31 -8.88
CA LYS A 381 8.65 28.33 -10.35
C LYS A 381 9.93 27.71 -10.95
N LYS A 382 11.09 28.06 -10.45
CA LYS A 382 12.37 27.44 -10.87
C LYS A 382 12.37 25.94 -10.70
N ALA A 383 11.86 25.43 -9.57
CA ALA A 383 11.75 23.98 -9.31
C ALA A 383 10.78 23.29 -10.29
N PHE A 384 9.70 23.98 -10.70
CA PHE A 384 8.76 23.44 -11.68
C PHE A 384 9.29 23.49 -13.13
N ASP A 385 10.26 24.34 -13.41
CA ASP A 385 10.92 24.47 -14.73
C ASP A 385 12.25 23.67 -14.82
N THR A 386 12.67 23.00 -13.74
CA THR A 386 13.90 22.20 -13.71
C THR A 386 13.57 20.74 -14.03
N PRO A 387 14.22 20.12 -15.06
CA PRO A 387 14.02 18.71 -15.38
C PRO A 387 14.47 17.79 -14.25
N GLU A 388 13.70 16.74 -14.00
CA GLU A 388 14.04 15.68 -13.03
C GLU A 388 13.57 14.32 -13.54
N GLU A 389 14.16 13.25 -13.02
CA GLU A 389 13.71 11.88 -13.26
C GLU A 389 12.37 11.64 -12.57
N MET A 390 11.38 11.13 -13.31
CA MET A 390 10.06 10.79 -12.79
C MET A 390 9.43 9.63 -13.55
N SER A 391 8.56 8.90 -12.86
CA SER A 391 7.73 7.88 -13.46
C SER A 391 6.34 8.47 -13.75
N VAL A 392 5.85 8.32 -14.96
CA VAL A 392 4.56 8.83 -15.42
C VAL A 392 3.67 7.71 -15.95
N PHE A 393 2.37 7.92 -15.87
CA PHE A 393 1.39 7.00 -16.44
C PHE A 393 1.52 6.91 -17.96
N SER A 394 1.46 5.69 -18.49
CA SER A 394 1.14 5.42 -19.88
C SER A 394 0.14 4.26 -19.98
N TRP A 395 -0.50 4.12 -21.13
CA TRP A 395 -1.44 3.00 -21.38
C TRP A 395 -0.74 1.63 -21.47
N GLU A 396 0.59 1.61 -21.55
CA GLU A 396 1.44 0.42 -21.54
C GLU A 396 2.06 0.13 -20.15
N GLY A 397 1.73 0.94 -19.14
CA GLY A 397 2.30 0.87 -17.80
C GLY A 397 3.05 2.14 -17.40
N GLU A 398 3.74 2.11 -16.28
CA GLU A 398 4.58 3.23 -15.83
C GLU A 398 5.78 3.42 -16.77
N LYS A 399 6.05 4.67 -17.11
CA LYS A 399 7.16 5.05 -17.97
C LYS A 399 8.08 6.00 -17.22
N ASP A 400 9.34 5.58 -17.05
CA ASP A 400 10.39 6.43 -16.51
C ASP A 400 10.86 7.42 -17.59
N THR A 401 10.95 8.67 -17.20
CA THR A 401 11.32 9.77 -18.12
C THR A 401 11.94 10.93 -17.37
N ILE A 402 12.64 11.79 -18.11
CA ILE A 402 13.17 13.05 -17.59
C ILE A 402 12.31 14.18 -18.19
N MET A 403 11.61 14.90 -17.35
CA MET A 403 10.83 16.08 -17.75
C MET A 403 10.71 17.08 -16.61
N THR A 404 10.27 18.30 -16.92
CA THR A 404 9.99 19.26 -15.86
C THR A 404 8.67 18.91 -15.15
N PRO A 405 8.50 19.24 -13.87
CA PRO A 405 7.20 19.11 -13.19
C PRO A 405 6.06 19.84 -13.92
N MET A 406 6.35 20.97 -14.56
CA MET A 406 5.37 21.68 -15.37
C MET A 406 4.97 20.89 -16.63
N ASP A 407 5.93 20.23 -17.29
CA ASP A 407 5.65 19.38 -18.46
C ASP A 407 4.86 18.13 -18.05
N SER A 408 5.09 17.58 -16.87
CA SER A 408 4.27 16.48 -16.35
C SER A 408 2.80 16.92 -16.15
N ILE A 409 2.57 18.14 -15.64
CA ILE A 409 1.20 18.69 -15.54
C ILE A 409 0.56 18.81 -16.93
N ARG A 410 1.28 19.31 -17.93
CA ARG A 410 0.80 19.37 -19.32
C ARG A 410 0.51 17.98 -19.87
N TYR A 411 1.41 17.03 -19.66
CA TYR A 411 1.28 15.63 -20.06
C TYR A 411 -0.03 15.01 -19.54
N TYR A 412 -0.31 15.14 -18.23
CA TYR A 412 -1.53 14.59 -17.63
C TYR A 412 -2.83 15.27 -18.12
N LYS A 413 -2.77 16.48 -18.66
CA LYS A 413 -3.94 17.17 -19.26
C LYS A 413 -4.36 16.57 -20.60
N PHE A 414 -3.50 15.81 -21.28
CA PHE A 414 -3.83 15.15 -22.54
C PHE A 414 -4.66 13.87 -22.34
N PHE A 415 -4.67 13.28 -21.16
CA PHE A 415 -5.36 12.01 -20.96
C PHE A 415 -6.87 12.19 -20.87
N LEU A 416 -7.57 11.41 -21.71
CA LEU A 416 -9.01 11.30 -21.68
C LEU A 416 -9.50 10.62 -20.42
N ARG A 417 -10.69 10.96 -19.98
CA ARG A 417 -11.29 10.43 -18.76
C ARG A 417 -12.75 10.06 -19.01
N ALA A 418 -13.20 8.99 -18.36
CA ALA A 418 -14.58 8.54 -18.40
C ALA A 418 -15.03 8.15 -16.99
N GLY A 419 -16.33 8.29 -16.73
CA GLY A 419 -17.01 7.66 -15.60
C GLY A 419 -18.01 6.66 -16.14
N PHE A 420 -18.16 5.54 -15.43
CA PHE A 420 -19.12 4.49 -15.76
C PHE A 420 -19.75 3.96 -14.48
N MET A 421 -21.06 3.72 -14.51
CA MET A 421 -21.81 3.10 -13.43
C MET A 421 -22.86 2.15 -14.00
N SER A 422 -22.97 0.95 -13.44
CA SER A 422 -24.03 0.00 -13.71
C SER A 422 -24.88 -0.21 -12.46
N MET A 423 -26.19 -0.19 -12.61
CA MET A 423 -27.14 -0.30 -11.53
C MET A 423 -28.26 -1.27 -11.89
N ASP A 424 -28.68 -2.08 -10.92
CA ASP A 424 -29.89 -2.88 -11.05
C ASP A 424 -31.13 -1.96 -11.00
N PRO A 425 -31.97 -1.92 -12.06
CA PRO A 425 -33.08 -1.01 -12.12
C PRO A 425 -34.21 -1.33 -11.13
N ARG A 426 -34.24 -2.54 -10.58
CA ARG A 426 -35.29 -2.96 -9.64
C ARG A 426 -34.96 -2.60 -8.20
N SER A 427 -33.72 -2.86 -7.80
CA SER A 427 -33.26 -2.64 -6.42
C SER A 427 -32.56 -1.30 -6.22
N GLY A 428 -32.08 -0.66 -7.30
CA GLY A 428 -31.23 0.52 -7.24
C GLY A 428 -29.78 0.22 -6.81
N HIS A 429 -29.44 -1.06 -6.65
CA HIS A 429 -28.09 -1.46 -6.22
C HIS A 429 -27.06 -1.20 -7.31
N VAL A 430 -25.99 -0.49 -6.96
CA VAL A 430 -24.84 -0.30 -7.85
C VAL A 430 -24.07 -1.61 -7.97
N LYS A 431 -23.88 -2.10 -9.19
CA LYS A 431 -23.23 -3.38 -9.50
C LYS A 431 -21.80 -3.19 -10.02
N ALA A 432 -21.51 -2.06 -10.68
CA ALA A 432 -20.18 -1.67 -11.08
C ALA A 432 -20.02 -0.15 -11.03
N TYR A 433 -18.81 0.31 -10.71
CA TYR A 433 -18.52 1.73 -10.55
C TYR A 433 -17.07 2.04 -10.95
N VAL A 434 -16.90 2.85 -11.99
CA VAL A 434 -15.60 3.28 -12.49
C VAL A 434 -15.58 4.81 -12.57
N GLY A 435 -14.76 5.45 -11.74
CA GLY A 435 -14.64 6.91 -11.70
C GLY A 435 -13.57 7.47 -12.63
N GLY A 436 -12.74 6.62 -13.25
CA GLY A 436 -11.67 7.03 -14.16
C GLY A 436 -10.76 5.86 -14.53
N PRO A 437 -9.74 6.11 -15.39
CA PRO A 437 -8.91 5.04 -15.94
C PRO A 437 -7.93 4.42 -14.93
N ASN A 438 -7.46 5.21 -13.96
CA ASN A 438 -6.51 4.75 -12.94
C ASN A 438 -6.50 5.73 -11.77
N TYR A 439 -6.90 5.28 -10.59
CA TYR A 439 -7.02 6.15 -9.42
C TYR A 439 -5.66 6.68 -8.91
N HIS A 440 -4.59 5.93 -9.08
CA HIS A 440 -3.26 6.35 -8.63
C HIS A 440 -2.84 7.68 -9.30
N TYR A 441 -3.11 7.81 -10.60
CA TYR A 441 -2.74 8.98 -11.38
C TYR A 441 -3.88 9.99 -11.59
N PHE A 442 -5.13 9.54 -11.55
CA PHE A 442 -6.31 10.34 -11.90
C PHE A 442 -7.37 10.23 -10.79
N GLN A 443 -7.15 10.92 -9.68
CA GLN A 443 -8.01 10.81 -8.49
C GLN A 443 -9.37 11.50 -8.62
N TYR A 444 -9.58 12.33 -9.65
CA TYR A 444 -10.86 13.01 -9.86
C TYR A 444 -11.90 12.04 -10.39
N ASP A 445 -12.92 11.79 -9.58
CA ASP A 445 -14.01 10.86 -9.89
C ASP A 445 -14.98 11.46 -10.91
N MET A 446 -14.97 10.90 -12.11
CA MET A 446 -15.82 11.37 -13.22
C MET A 446 -17.27 10.89 -13.10
N ALA A 447 -17.54 9.81 -12.35
CA ALA A 447 -18.89 9.29 -12.17
C ALA A 447 -19.67 10.10 -11.12
N MET A 448 -19.05 10.45 -9.98
CA MET A 448 -19.72 11.12 -8.86
C MET A 448 -19.50 12.65 -8.84
N VAL A 449 -18.27 13.10 -9.14
CA VAL A 449 -17.88 14.50 -9.00
C VAL A 449 -17.88 15.23 -10.34
N GLY A 450 -17.72 14.47 -11.44
CA GLY A 450 -17.67 15.04 -12.79
C GLY A 450 -18.97 15.73 -13.18
N ARG A 451 -18.91 17.05 -13.44
CA ARG A 451 -20.05 17.83 -13.92
C ARG A 451 -19.90 18.11 -15.41
N ARG A 452 -20.93 17.82 -16.18
CA ARG A 452 -21.01 18.01 -17.62
C ARG A 452 -22.37 18.57 -18.00
N GLN A 453 -22.43 19.22 -19.16
CA GLN A 453 -23.69 19.64 -19.76
C GLN A 453 -24.50 18.39 -20.12
N VAL A 454 -25.71 18.28 -19.56
CA VAL A 454 -26.55 17.07 -19.69
C VAL A 454 -27.03 16.82 -21.12
N GLY A 455 -27.27 17.89 -21.90
CA GLY A 455 -27.78 17.75 -23.27
C GLY A 455 -29.04 16.87 -23.32
N SER A 456 -29.11 15.97 -24.29
CA SER A 456 -30.23 15.05 -24.46
C SER A 456 -30.41 14.00 -23.38
N THR A 457 -29.43 13.80 -22.49
CA THR A 457 -29.55 12.85 -21.36
C THR A 457 -30.57 13.32 -20.32
N ILE A 458 -31.04 14.56 -20.36
CA ILE A 458 -32.14 15.05 -19.51
C ILE A 458 -33.51 14.52 -19.93
N LYS A 459 -33.66 14.02 -21.18
CA LYS A 459 -34.97 13.63 -21.74
C LYS A 459 -35.72 12.58 -20.95
N PRO A 460 -35.07 11.51 -20.40
CA PRO A 460 -35.77 10.54 -19.56
C PRO A 460 -36.47 11.20 -18.38
N PHE A 461 -35.85 12.17 -17.72
CA PHE A 461 -36.44 12.90 -16.59
C PHE A 461 -37.60 13.79 -17.04
N LEU A 462 -37.45 14.46 -18.18
CA LEU A 462 -38.55 15.30 -18.76
C LEU A 462 -39.74 14.44 -19.14
N TYR A 463 -39.54 13.27 -19.74
CA TYR A 463 -40.63 12.38 -20.12
C TYR A 463 -41.31 11.75 -18.90
N THR A 464 -40.57 11.39 -17.85
CA THR A 464 -41.15 10.92 -16.59
C THR A 464 -42.07 11.99 -16.00
N LEU A 465 -41.60 13.23 -15.89
CA LEU A 465 -42.42 14.36 -15.41
C LEU A 465 -43.65 14.63 -16.27
N ALA A 466 -43.57 14.37 -17.56
CA ALA A 466 -44.73 14.55 -18.46
C ALA A 466 -45.75 13.40 -18.38
N MET A 467 -45.38 12.26 -17.81
CA MET A 467 -46.28 11.11 -17.59
C MET A 467 -46.97 11.11 -16.23
N GLU A 468 -46.39 11.81 -15.24
CA GLU A 468 -47.01 12.10 -13.97
C GLU A 468 -48.11 13.17 -14.08
#